data_d4745ea36155370884287ba458de055d
#
_entry.id   d4745ea36155370884287ba458de055d
#
_cell.length_a   1.000
_cell.length_b   1.000
_cell.length_c   1.000
_cell.angle_alpha   90.00
_cell.angle_beta   90.00
_cell.angle_gamma   90.00
#
_symmetry.space_group_name_H-M   'P 1'
#
loop_
_entity.id
_entity.type
_entity.pdbx_description
1 polymer ?
#
loop_
_entity_poly.entity_id
_entity_poly.type
_entity_poly.pdbx_seq_one_letter_code
_entity_poly.pdbx_strand_id
1 'polypeptide(L)'
;MSAPWPAPLATSPVDATVEVPGSKSITARALYLAAVADSPSVIRGALDARDTRLFAAALEVMGARVEDEGAGILRVTPMSLPPRGGRIECGLAGTVMRFLPPLAALSPEETLFDGDEQAYARPLGPLLDALVRMGATVTYHGERGHLPFTIQGPIHTPLGAQAWVDSSSSSQFLSALLLVSPLVGDPLFVSAPGVVPSMPHVEMTLASLAGAGIDLEVVDEGRANLSTWHIFPSRPRGGDITVEPDLSNAGPFLAAAMVTGGRVRIPAWPGATTQAGDAWRALLGRMGATITLDEEGLTLSGPGAGNYPGIKATMAEVGELTPTLAAICAYASTPSHLSGIAHLRGHETDRLAALVTEINRAGGRAEETEDGLIITPRPLHAAQIRSYADHRMATFGAILGLVTPGITVDDIACTSKTLPTFEAMWASLMSAHGQGSTQAAPASSIEEEQ
;
A
#
# COMPACT_ATOMS: atom_id res chain seq x y z
N MET A 1 24.82 7.02 -11.47
CA MET A 1 23.59 7.67 -10.94
C MET A 1 22.88 8.31 -12.13
N SER A 2 21.60 8.02 -12.33
CA SER A 2 20.78 8.72 -13.33
C SER A 2 20.68 10.20 -12.99
N ALA A 3 20.46 11.06 -14.02
CA ALA A 3 20.19 12.48 -13.76
C ALA A 3 18.91 12.62 -12.93
N PRO A 4 18.84 13.59 -12.00
CA PRO A 4 17.62 13.85 -11.24
C PRO A 4 16.45 14.14 -12.16
N TRP A 5 15.28 13.59 -11.84
CA TRP A 5 14.06 13.82 -12.61
C TRP A 5 13.50 15.22 -12.32
N PRO A 6 13.36 16.09 -13.34
CA PRO A 6 12.75 17.38 -13.14
C PRO A 6 11.24 17.22 -12.92
N ALA A 7 10.76 17.57 -11.73
CA ALA A 7 9.34 17.52 -11.45
C ALA A 7 8.60 18.60 -12.26
N PRO A 8 7.59 18.22 -13.08
CA PRO A 8 6.89 19.17 -13.93
C PRO A 8 6.13 20.21 -13.13
N LEU A 9 6.21 21.48 -13.55
CA LEU A 9 5.42 22.58 -13.00
C LEU A 9 4.06 22.63 -13.70
N ALA A 10 2.98 22.73 -12.93
CA ALA A 10 1.64 22.93 -13.48
C ALA A 10 1.49 24.38 -13.98
N THR A 11 1.17 24.56 -15.25
CA THR A 11 0.94 25.88 -15.84
C THR A 11 -0.51 26.36 -15.70
N SER A 12 -1.40 25.46 -15.31
CA SER A 12 -2.84 25.69 -15.07
C SER A 12 -3.38 24.60 -14.13
N PRO A 13 -4.56 24.78 -13.52
CA PRO A 13 -5.21 23.74 -12.75
C PRO A 13 -5.36 22.44 -13.53
N VAL A 14 -5.04 21.29 -12.95
CA VAL A 14 -5.19 20.00 -13.63
C VAL A 14 -6.66 19.65 -13.83
N ASP A 15 -7.01 19.02 -14.94
CA ASP A 15 -8.33 18.43 -15.17
C ASP A 15 -8.16 17.11 -15.91
N ALA A 16 -8.25 15.98 -15.19
CA ALA A 16 -7.92 14.68 -15.75
C ALA A 16 -8.73 13.54 -15.12
N THR A 17 -8.90 12.47 -15.92
CA THR A 17 -9.29 11.15 -15.43
C THR A 17 -8.04 10.28 -15.38
N VAL A 18 -7.77 9.66 -14.23
CA VAL A 18 -6.57 8.85 -14.00
C VAL A 18 -6.99 7.43 -13.61
N GLU A 19 -6.67 6.48 -14.46
CA GLU A 19 -6.84 5.06 -14.18
C GLU A 19 -5.67 4.58 -13.30
N VAL A 20 -5.96 4.32 -12.04
CA VAL A 20 -4.95 3.84 -11.08
C VAL A 20 -4.89 2.31 -11.16
N PRO A 21 -3.70 1.70 -11.29
CA PRO A 21 -3.55 0.26 -11.27
C PRO A 21 -4.10 -0.39 -10.00
N GLY A 22 -4.31 -1.71 -10.06
CA GLY A 22 -4.85 -2.47 -8.95
C GLY A 22 -4.03 -2.37 -7.66
N SER A 23 -4.70 -2.54 -6.52
CA SER A 23 -4.09 -2.46 -5.20
C SER A 23 -3.01 -3.54 -5.00
N LYS A 24 -1.78 -3.11 -4.67
CA LYS A 24 -0.68 -4.01 -4.33
C LYS A 24 -1.05 -4.94 -3.17
N SER A 25 -1.67 -4.38 -2.15
CA SER A 25 -2.02 -5.11 -0.92
C SER A 25 -3.11 -6.15 -1.14
N ILE A 26 -4.10 -5.86 -2.00
CA ILE A 26 -5.14 -6.81 -2.38
C ILE A 26 -4.57 -7.85 -3.33
N THR A 27 -3.75 -7.46 -4.32
CA THR A 27 -3.09 -8.40 -5.25
C THR A 27 -2.25 -9.43 -4.51
N ALA A 28 -1.45 -9.01 -3.51
CA ALA A 28 -0.64 -9.95 -2.73
C ALA A 28 -1.49 -10.96 -1.95
N ARG A 29 -2.63 -10.55 -1.38
CA ARG A 29 -3.57 -11.45 -0.68
C ARG A 29 -4.29 -12.37 -1.65
N ALA A 30 -4.74 -11.85 -2.79
CA ALA A 30 -5.37 -12.63 -3.83
C ALA A 30 -4.43 -13.73 -4.36
N LEU A 31 -3.17 -13.39 -4.65
CA LEU A 31 -2.14 -14.36 -5.05
C LEU A 31 -1.89 -15.41 -3.96
N TYR A 32 -1.76 -14.98 -2.69
CA TYR A 32 -1.57 -15.91 -1.56
C TYR A 32 -2.72 -16.91 -1.48
N LEU A 33 -3.96 -16.42 -1.40
CA LEU A 33 -5.14 -17.26 -1.23
C LEU A 33 -5.37 -18.16 -2.43
N ALA A 34 -5.19 -17.64 -3.67
CA ALA A 34 -5.29 -18.42 -4.89
C ALA A 34 -4.24 -19.55 -4.96
N ALA A 35 -3.01 -19.28 -4.48
CA ALA A 35 -1.92 -20.26 -4.51
C ALA A 35 -2.13 -21.43 -3.54
N VAL A 36 -2.95 -21.27 -2.49
CA VAL A 36 -3.26 -22.32 -1.51
C VAL A 36 -4.72 -22.79 -1.60
N ALA A 37 -5.48 -22.34 -2.58
CA ALA A 37 -6.90 -22.66 -2.77
C ALA A 37 -7.14 -24.16 -3.07
N ASP A 38 -8.39 -24.57 -2.98
CA ASP A 38 -8.86 -25.92 -3.34
C ASP A 38 -8.96 -26.15 -4.85
N SER A 39 -9.05 -25.07 -5.63
CA SER A 39 -9.23 -25.06 -7.08
C SER A 39 -8.57 -23.84 -7.72
N PRO A 40 -8.35 -23.83 -9.07
CA PRO A 40 -7.75 -22.71 -9.77
C PRO A 40 -8.54 -21.41 -9.61
N SER A 41 -7.80 -20.27 -9.67
CA SER A 41 -8.37 -18.93 -9.57
C SER A 41 -7.96 -18.05 -10.75
N VAL A 42 -8.81 -17.07 -11.07
CA VAL A 42 -8.50 -15.97 -11.99
C VAL A 42 -8.55 -14.65 -11.22
N ILE A 43 -7.43 -13.94 -11.20
CA ILE A 43 -7.32 -12.63 -10.54
C ILE A 43 -7.39 -11.57 -11.64
N ARG A 44 -8.36 -10.65 -11.56
CA ARG A 44 -8.54 -9.53 -12.52
C ARG A 44 -8.17 -8.21 -11.87
N GLY A 45 -7.53 -7.33 -12.63
CA GLY A 45 -7.04 -6.05 -12.14
C GLY A 45 -5.82 -6.18 -11.23
N ALA A 46 -5.11 -7.31 -11.29
CA ALA A 46 -3.87 -7.50 -10.52
C ALA A 46 -2.83 -6.43 -10.87
N LEU A 47 -2.14 -5.92 -9.85
CA LEU A 47 -1.04 -5.00 -10.06
C LEU A 47 0.14 -5.75 -10.72
N ASP A 48 0.60 -5.27 -11.86
CA ASP A 48 1.87 -5.70 -12.46
C ASP A 48 3.00 -4.74 -12.05
N ALA A 49 3.71 -5.07 -10.98
CA ALA A 49 4.82 -4.31 -10.43
C ALA A 49 5.91 -5.24 -9.88
N ARG A 50 7.09 -4.69 -9.54
CA ARG A 50 8.20 -5.49 -9.01
C ARG A 50 7.78 -6.35 -7.81
N ASP A 51 7.10 -5.75 -6.82
CA ASP A 51 6.73 -6.44 -5.59
C ASP A 51 5.77 -7.62 -5.84
N THR A 52 4.80 -7.46 -6.76
CA THR A 52 3.82 -8.51 -7.09
C THR A 52 4.41 -9.61 -7.96
N ARG A 53 5.34 -9.27 -8.86
CA ARG A 53 6.11 -10.26 -9.63
C ARG A 53 6.99 -11.12 -8.72
N LEU A 54 7.69 -10.51 -7.74
CA LEU A 54 8.46 -11.24 -6.72
C LEU A 54 7.57 -12.16 -5.89
N PHE A 55 6.36 -11.70 -5.56
CA PHE A 55 5.40 -12.50 -4.81
C PHE A 55 4.93 -13.72 -5.63
N ALA A 56 4.57 -13.53 -6.89
CA ALA A 56 4.19 -14.61 -7.81
C ALA A 56 5.33 -15.63 -7.99
N ALA A 57 6.56 -15.15 -8.26
CA ALA A 57 7.73 -16.01 -8.43
C ALA A 57 8.05 -16.82 -7.15
N ALA A 58 7.88 -16.23 -5.97
CA ALA A 58 8.05 -16.94 -4.70
C ALA A 58 7.01 -18.06 -4.52
N LEU A 59 5.75 -17.83 -4.91
CA LEU A 59 4.70 -18.85 -4.88
C LEU A 59 4.99 -19.99 -5.88
N GLU A 60 5.60 -19.68 -7.03
CA GLU A 60 6.02 -20.70 -8.01
C GLU A 60 7.15 -21.58 -7.46
N VAL A 61 8.14 -21.01 -6.75
CA VAL A 61 9.14 -21.78 -6.01
C VAL A 61 8.47 -22.74 -5.03
N MET A 62 7.43 -22.29 -4.34
CA MET A 62 6.67 -23.07 -3.38
C MET A 62 5.72 -24.11 -4.03
N GLY A 63 5.57 -24.10 -5.36
CA GLY A 63 4.87 -25.14 -6.12
C GLY A 63 3.53 -24.72 -6.73
N ALA A 64 3.12 -23.47 -6.63
CA ALA A 64 2.00 -22.93 -7.40
C ALA A 64 2.43 -22.70 -8.87
N ARG A 65 1.44 -22.42 -9.73
CA ARG A 65 1.70 -21.92 -11.11
C ARG A 65 0.93 -20.63 -11.30
N VAL A 66 1.62 -19.58 -11.71
CA VAL A 66 1.04 -18.26 -11.97
C VAL A 66 1.27 -17.91 -13.43
N GLU A 67 0.21 -17.77 -14.19
CA GLU A 67 0.24 -17.43 -15.62
C GLU A 67 -0.30 -16.02 -15.82
N ASP A 68 0.52 -15.13 -16.36
CA ASP A 68 0.11 -13.77 -16.73
C ASP A 68 -0.55 -13.81 -18.13
N GLU A 69 -1.86 -13.55 -18.19
CA GLU A 69 -2.63 -13.47 -19.41
C GLU A 69 -2.63 -12.05 -20.02
N GLY A 70 -1.92 -11.11 -19.38
CA GLY A 70 -1.88 -9.70 -19.76
C GLY A 70 -3.08 -8.91 -19.20
N ALA A 71 -3.04 -7.57 -19.40
CA ALA A 71 -4.09 -6.64 -18.94
C ALA A 71 -4.45 -6.78 -17.44
N GLY A 72 -3.50 -7.19 -16.59
CA GLY A 72 -3.73 -7.38 -15.15
C GLY A 72 -4.54 -8.64 -14.83
N ILE A 73 -4.56 -9.63 -15.72
CA ILE A 73 -5.24 -10.92 -15.50
C ILE A 73 -4.19 -11.97 -15.19
N LEU A 74 -4.29 -12.56 -13.99
CA LEU A 74 -3.44 -13.67 -13.57
C LEU A 74 -4.29 -14.93 -13.37
N ARG A 75 -3.86 -16.05 -13.97
CA ARG A 75 -4.42 -17.37 -13.70
C ARG A 75 -3.51 -18.09 -12.72
N VAL A 76 -4.06 -18.55 -11.60
CA VAL A 76 -3.31 -19.24 -10.57
C VAL A 76 -3.79 -20.66 -10.41
N THR A 77 -2.90 -21.63 -10.62
CA THR A 77 -3.12 -23.03 -10.24
C THR A 77 -2.50 -23.26 -8.88
N PRO A 78 -3.28 -23.71 -7.87
CA PRO A 78 -2.80 -23.84 -6.51
C PRO A 78 -1.73 -24.92 -6.36
N MET A 79 -0.86 -24.71 -5.35
CA MET A 79 0.14 -25.69 -4.96
C MET A 79 -0.46 -26.86 -4.18
N SER A 80 0.25 -27.99 -4.17
CA SER A 80 0.03 -29.04 -3.19
C SER A 80 0.55 -28.60 -1.82
N LEU A 81 -0.15 -28.94 -0.75
CA LEU A 81 0.33 -28.72 0.61
C LEU A 81 0.90 -30.02 1.20
N PRO A 82 1.99 -29.98 1.97
CA PRO A 82 2.78 -28.78 2.30
C PRO A 82 3.52 -28.20 1.08
N PRO A 83 3.89 -26.91 1.11
CA PRO A 83 4.62 -26.27 0.03
C PRO A 83 6.03 -26.86 -0.12
N ARG A 84 6.66 -26.65 -1.28
CA ARG A 84 8.06 -27.00 -1.51
C ARG A 84 8.98 -26.00 -0.84
N GLY A 85 10.14 -26.47 -0.39
CA GLY A 85 11.24 -25.61 0.01
C GLY A 85 11.98 -25.02 -1.19
N GLY A 86 12.85 -24.05 -0.93
CA GLY A 86 13.67 -23.42 -1.96
C GLY A 86 14.25 -22.07 -1.56
N ARG A 87 14.73 -21.31 -2.53
CA ARG A 87 15.23 -19.95 -2.32
C ARG A 87 14.18 -18.94 -2.81
N ILE A 88 13.81 -18.03 -1.94
CA ILE A 88 12.87 -16.94 -2.21
C ILE A 88 13.63 -15.61 -2.21
N GLU A 89 13.55 -14.91 -3.33
CA GLU A 89 14.04 -13.55 -3.48
C GLU A 89 12.94 -12.57 -3.09
N CYS A 90 13.15 -11.83 -2.01
CA CYS A 90 12.19 -10.87 -1.48
C CYS A 90 12.32 -9.48 -2.13
N GLY A 91 13.49 -9.15 -2.70
CA GLY A 91 13.82 -7.79 -3.05
C GLY A 91 13.61 -6.87 -1.85
N LEU A 92 12.80 -5.83 -2.02
CA LEU A 92 12.35 -4.95 -0.93
C LEU A 92 10.85 -5.12 -0.64
N ALA A 93 10.23 -6.21 -1.13
CA ALA A 93 8.80 -6.44 -1.02
C ALA A 93 8.38 -6.90 0.38
N GLY A 94 7.80 -5.98 1.16
CA GLY A 94 7.38 -6.26 2.53
C GLY A 94 6.36 -7.40 2.66
N THR A 95 5.50 -7.60 1.66
CA THR A 95 4.54 -8.70 1.64
C THR A 95 5.20 -10.06 1.43
N VAL A 96 6.21 -10.15 0.55
CA VAL A 96 7.01 -11.39 0.36
C VAL A 96 7.70 -11.76 1.67
N MET A 97 8.45 -10.79 2.26
CA MET A 97 9.22 -10.98 3.48
C MET A 97 8.38 -11.43 4.68
N ARG A 98 7.08 -11.06 4.72
CA ARG A 98 6.22 -11.27 5.90
C ARG A 98 5.13 -12.30 5.70
N PHE A 99 4.48 -12.35 4.51
CA PHE A 99 3.36 -13.28 4.30
C PHE A 99 3.82 -14.70 3.97
N LEU A 100 4.99 -14.86 3.33
CA LEU A 100 5.43 -16.17 2.87
C LEU A 100 6.22 -17.00 3.90
N PRO A 101 6.95 -16.45 4.88
CA PRO A 101 7.60 -17.27 5.89
C PRO A 101 6.66 -18.19 6.67
N PRO A 102 5.44 -17.74 7.11
CA PRO A 102 4.48 -18.66 7.73
C PRO A 102 4.01 -19.78 6.80
N LEU A 103 3.82 -19.46 5.50
CA LEU A 103 3.44 -20.47 4.50
C LEU A 103 4.58 -21.48 4.29
N ALA A 104 5.82 -21.02 4.15
CA ALA A 104 7.00 -21.88 4.04
C ALA A 104 7.15 -22.79 5.27
N ALA A 105 6.83 -22.28 6.46
CA ALA A 105 6.90 -23.02 7.72
C ALA A 105 5.86 -24.15 7.84
N LEU A 106 4.95 -24.33 6.90
CA LEU A 106 4.11 -25.55 6.82
C LEU A 106 4.92 -26.75 6.30
N SER A 107 6.06 -26.52 5.66
CA SER A 107 6.89 -27.55 5.03
C SER A 107 8.00 -28.05 5.94
N PRO A 108 8.30 -29.37 5.92
CA PRO A 108 9.53 -29.89 6.52
C PRO A 108 10.79 -29.57 5.71
N GLU A 109 10.65 -29.02 4.50
CA GLU A 109 11.77 -28.61 3.65
C GLU A 109 12.26 -27.21 4.04
N GLU A 110 13.57 -26.98 3.89
CA GLU A 110 14.17 -25.67 4.14
C GLU A 110 13.81 -24.64 3.07
N THR A 111 13.47 -23.44 3.51
CA THR A 111 13.25 -22.29 2.61
C THR A 111 14.15 -21.13 3.03
N LEU A 112 15.04 -20.69 2.13
CA LEU A 112 15.90 -19.53 2.30
C LEU A 112 15.18 -18.27 1.80
N PHE A 113 15.07 -17.27 2.66
CA PHE A 113 14.59 -15.92 2.33
C PHE A 113 15.78 -14.96 2.28
N ASP A 114 15.91 -14.25 1.17
CA ASP A 114 16.94 -13.24 0.93
C ASP A 114 16.36 -12.05 0.18
N GLY A 115 17.08 -10.95 0.01
CA GLY A 115 16.55 -9.76 -0.67
C GLY A 115 17.58 -8.68 -0.90
N ASP A 116 17.11 -7.49 -1.28
CA ASP A 116 17.95 -6.30 -1.47
C ASP A 116 18.64 -5.89 -0.15
N GLU A 117 19.78 -5.25 -0.23
CA GLU A 117 20.56 -4.80 0.94
C GLU A 117 19.71 -3.93 1.90
N GLN A 118 18.85 -3.06 1.34
CA GLN A 118 17.94 -2.22 2.13
C GLN A 118 16.87 -3.02 2.89
N ALA A 119 16.57 -4.25 2.44
CA ALA A 119 15.63 -5.13 3.12
C ALA A 119 16.20 -5.69 4.43
N TYR A 120 17.50 -5.75 4.57
CA TYR A 120 18.16 -6.26 5.77
C TYR A 120 17.95 -5.37 7.01
N ALA A 121 17.66 -4.09 6.82
CA ALA A 121 17.31 -3.19 7.90
C ALA A 121 15.86 -3.35 8.41
N ARG A 122 15.01 -4.13 7.70
CA ARG A 122 13.59 -4.24 8.02
C ARG A 122 13.31 -5.37 8.99
N PRO A 123 12.68 -5.09 10.16
CA PRO A 123 12.49 -6.09 11.20
C PRO A 123 11.47 -7.17 10.79
N LEU A 124 11.78 -8.42 11.17
CA LEU A 124 10.93 -9.61 11.02
C LEU A 124 10.86 -10.41 12.33
N GLY A 125 11.66 -10.04 13.34
CA GLY A 125 11.83 -10.76 14.59
C GLY A 125 10.51 -11.20 15.25
N PRO A 126 9.53 -10.31 15.49
CA PRO A 126 8.28 -10.70 16.15
C PRO A 126 7.54 -11.82 15.42
N LEU A 127 7.52 -11.80 14.08
CA LEU A 127 6.89 -12.85 13.28
C LEU A 127 7.66 -14.18 13.36
N LEU A 128 8.98 -14.13 13.18
CA LEU A 128 9.83 -15.32 13.22
C LEU A 128 9.81 -15.97 14.61
N ASP A 129 9.82 -15.19 15.68
CA ASP A 129 9.68 -15.69 17.05
C ASP A 129 8.29 -16.31 17.30
N ALA A 130 7.23 -15.80 16.66
CA ALA A 130 5.90 -16.45 16.71
C ALA A 130 5.93 -17.81 16.02
N LEU A 131 6.56 -17.93 14.84
CA LEU A 131 6.67 -19.19 14.12
C LEU A 131 7.55 -20.20 14.86
N VAL A 132 8.61 -19.77 15.54
CA VAL A 132 9.42 -20.64 16.41
C VAL A 132 8.59 -21.19 17.57
N ARG A 133 7.72 -20.37 18.19
CA ARG A 133 6.78 -20.86 19.21
C ARG A 133 5.77 -21.88 18.68
N MET A 134 5.47 -21.83 17.37
CA MET A 134 4.61 -22.79 16.68
C MET A 134 5.36 -24.04 16.20
N GLY A 135 6.69 -24.12 16.41
CA GLY A 135 7.50 -25.30 16.10
C GLY A 135 8.44 -25.16 14.92
N ALA A 136 8.50 -23.99 14.25
CA ALA A 136 9.46 -23.77 13.17
C ALA A 136 10.89 -23.65 13.70
N THR A 137 11.86 -24.09 12.87
CA THR A 137 13.27 -23.81 13.07
C THR A 137 13.66 -22.64 12.18
N VAL A 138 14.32 -21.62 12.75
CA VAL A 138 14.84 -20.45 12.02
C VAL A 138 16.35 -20.35 12.20
N THR A 139 17.08 -20.33 11.07
CA THR A 139 18.53 -20.12 11.02
C THR A 139 18.83 -18.78 10.39
N TYR A 140 19.42 -17.87 11.15
CA TYR A 140 19.79 -16.54 10.66
C TYR A 140 21.18 -16.60 9.99
N HIS A 141 21.31 -15.98 8.80
CA HIS A 141 22.55 -15.84 8.06
C HIS A 141 23.15 -14.43 8.17
N GLY A 142 22.46 -13.53 8.87
CA GLY A 142 22.83 -12.16 9.18
C GLY A 142 22.40 -11.78 10.58
N GLU A 143 21.89 -10.57 10.74
CA GLU A 143 21.36 -10.08 12.01
C GLU A 143 20.09 -10.84 12.42
N ARG A 144 19.99 -11.18 13.72
CA ARG A 144 18.82 -11.89 14.23
C ARG A 144 17.54 -11.07 14.03
N GLY A 145 16.52 -11.73 13.50
CA GLY A 145 15.23 -11.09 13.23
C GLY A 145 15.18 -10.30 11.93
N HIS A 146 16.18 -10.49 11.05
CA HIS A 146 16.30 -9.83 9.76
C HIS A 146 16.64 -10.84 8.65
N LEU A 147 16.56 -10.40 7.38
CA LEU A 147 17.08 -11.14 6.24
C LEU A 147 18.63 -11.14 6.28
N PRO A 148 19.30 -12.15 5.68
CA PRO A 148 18.73 -13.39 5.18
C PRO A 148 18.55 -14.41 6.30
N PHE A 149 17.57 -15.31 6.14
CA PHE A 149 17.35 -16.41 7.07
C PHE A 149 16.76 -17.64 6.34
N THR A 150 16.98 -18.83 6.91
CA THR A 150 16.31 -20.07 6.50
C THR A 150 15.24 -20.43 7.51
N ILE A 151 14.07 -20.86 7.03
CA ILE A 151 12.99 -21.38 7.87
C ILE A 151 12.65 -22.82 7.45
N GLN A 152 12.33 -23.66 8.44
CA GLN A 152 11.92 -25.03 8.26
C GLN A 152 10.82 -25.35 9.27
N GLY A 153 9.75 -26.00 8.82
CA GLY A 153 8.66 -26.48 9.65
C GLY A 153 8.70 -28.00 9.89
N PRO A 154 7.57 -28.64 10.09
CA PRO A 154 6.24 -28.05 10.05
C PRO A 154 5.85 -27.32 11.34
N ILE A 155 5.17 -26.18 11.19
CA ILE A 155 4.49 -25.53 12.32
C ILE A 155 3.22 -26.31 12.67
N HIS A 156 2.87 -26.23 13.95
CA HIS A 156 1.70 -26.90 14.53
C HIS A 156 0.87 -25.91 15.35
N THR A 157 -0.38 -26.24 15.59
CA THR A 157 -1.21 -25.52 16.55
C THR A 157 -0.54 -25.59 17.93
N PRO A 158 -0.23 -24.45 18.58
CA PRO A 158 0.39 -24.45 19.90
C PRO A 158 -0.55 -25.05 20.96
N LEU A 159 0.01 -25.48 22.09
CA LEU A 159 -0.77 -25.86 23.28
C LEU A 159 -1.73 -24.71 23.66
N GLY A 160 -3.02 -25.04 23.81
CA GLY A 160 -4.06 -24.05 24.08
C GLY A 160 -4.60 -23.35 22.84
N ALA A 161 -4.22 -23.83 21.64
CA ALA A 161 -4.70 -23.32 20.35
C ALA A 161 -4.52 -21.80 20.14
N GLN A 162 -3.51 -21.18 20.80
CA GLN A 162 -3.29 -19.74 20.74
C GLN A 162 -1.91 -19.41 20.15
N ALA A 163 -1.91 -18.65 19.02
CA ALA A 163 -0.74 -17.99 18.47
C ALA A 163 -0.86 -16.49 18.70
N TRP A 164 0.24 -15.86 19.12
CA TRP A 164 0.28 -14.41 19.29
C TRP A 164 1.53 -13.81 18.66
N VAL A 165 1.39 -12.57 18.20
CA VAL A 165 2.48 -11.81 17.59
C VAL A 165 2.42 -10.35 18.01
N ASP A 166 3.56 -9.80 18.43
CA ASP A 166 3.69 -8.36 18.62
C ASP A 166 3.65 -7.68 17.24
N SER A 167 2.57 -6.96 17.00
CA SER A 167 2.33 -6.22 15.76
C SER A 167 2.38 -4.70 15.94
N SER A 168 2.92 -4.22 17.05
CA SER A 168 3.04 -2.80 17.36
C SER A 168 3.87 -2.01 16.34
N SER A 169 4.82 -2.67 15.68
CA SER A 169 5.65 -2.07 14.62
C SER A 169 5.11 -2.32 13.21
N SER A 170 4.26 -3.34 13.01
CA SER A 170 3.71 -3.67 11.68
C SER A 170 2.50 -4.59 11.76
N SER A 171 1.35 -4.13 11.24
CA SER A 171 0.15 -4.97 11.06
C SER A 171 0.36 -6.16 10.12
N GLN A 172 1.42 -6.16 9.32
CA GLN A 172 1.72 -7.26 8.39
C GLN A 172 2.10 -8.56 9.14
N PHE A 173 2.63 -8.47 10.36
CA PHE A 173 2.94 -9.67 11.16
C PHE A 173 1.67 -10.41 11.56
N LEU A 174 0.67 -9.66 12.01
CA LEU A 174 -0.64 -10.21 12.32
C LEU A 174 -1.33 -10.76 11.06
N SER A 175 -1.33 -9.98 9.97
CA SER A 175 -1.89 -10.43 8.70
C SER A 175 -1.26 -11.73 8.19
N ALA A 176 0.04 -11.90 8.40
CA ALA A 176 0.77 -13.11 8.00
C ALA A 176 0.32 -14.36 8.78
N LEU A 177 0.13 -14.24 10.09
CA LEU A 177 -0.41 -15.33 10.90
C LEU A 177 -1.87 -15.63 10.56
N LEU A 178 -2.70 -14.61 10.35
CA LEU A 178 -4.09 -14.80 9.93
C LEU A 178 -4.18 -15.55 8.59
N LEU A 179 -3.33 -15.21 7.61
CA LEU A 179 -3.32 -15.87 6.30
C LEU A 179 -2.95 -17.34 6.36
N VAL A 180 -2.02 -17.73 7.23
CA VAL A 180 -1.58 -19.14 7.35
C VAL A 180 -2.49 -19.96 8.24
N SER A 181 -3.20 -19.34 9.18
CA SER A 181 -3.99 -20.01 10.22
C SER A 181 -4.96 -21.08 9.69
N PRO A 182 -5.70 -20.87 8.58
CA PRO A 182 -6.60 -21.88 8.04
C PRO A 182 -5.90 -23.17 7.60
N LEU A 183 -4.57 -23.12 7.41
CA LEU A 183 -3.77 -24.22 6.86
C LEU A 183 -2.99 -25.01 7.93
N VAL A 184 -3.04 -24.61 9.21
CA VAL A 184 -2.27 -25.24 10.29
C VAL A 184 -2.87 -26.56 10.78
N GLY A 185 -4.13 -26.84 10.42
CA GLY A 185 -4.77 -28.14 10.68
C GLY A 185 -5.83 -28.13 11.76
N ASP A 186 -5.66 -27.39 12.86
CA ASP A 186 -6.63 -27.23 13.93
C ASP A 186 -7.11 -25.79 14.08
N PRO A 187 -8.28 -25.54 14.69
CA PRO A 187 -8.74 -24.18 14.98
C PRO A 187 -7.71 -23.41 15.79
N LEU A 188 -7.45 -22.15 15.39
CA LEU A 188 -6.40 -21.34 15.97
C LEU A 188 -6.92 -19.96 16.42
N PHE A 189 -6.64 -19.61 17.68
CA PHE A 189 -6.79 -18.24 18.17
C PHE A 189 -5.55 -17.45 17.82
N VAL A 190 -5.69 -16.43 16.99
CA VAL A 190 -4.61 -15.51 16.62
C VAL A 190 -4.81 -14.21 17.40
N SER A 191 -3.81 -13.83 18.18
CA SER A 191 -3.88 -12.66 19.05
C SER A 191 -2.74 -11.68 18.79
N ALA A 192 -3.06 -10.39 18.86
CA ALA A 192 -2.09 -9.30 18.85
C ALA A 192 -2.27 -8.46 20.11
N PRO A 193 -1.30 -8.50 21.06
CA PRO A 193 -1.31 -7.64 22.22
C PRO A 193 -0.94 -6.19 21.84
N GLY A 194 -1.55 -5.23 22.53
CA GLY A 194 -1.28 -3.81 22.35
C GLY A 194 -2.06 -3.18 21.18
N VAL A 195 -1.62 -1.99 20.80
CA VAL A 195 -2.20 -1.28 19.66
C VAL A 195 -1.53 -1.72 18.38
N VAL A 196 -2.32 -2.21 17.43
CA VAL A 196 -1.85 -2.57 16.09
C VAL A 196 -2.05 -1.37 15.16
N PRO A 197 -0.97 -0.81 14.57
CA PRO A 197 -1.11 0.28 13.61
C PRO A 197 -1.72 -0.21 12.30
N SER A 198 -2.35 0.70 11.55
CA SER A 198 -2.88 0.38 10.20
C SER A 198 -3.84 -0.81 10.20
N MET A 199 -4.78 -0.84 11.13
CA MET A 199 -5.81 -1.89 11.24
C MET A 199 -6.57 -2.16 9.93
N PRO A 200 -6.83 -1.20 9.02
CA PRO A 200 -7.45 -1.49 7.72
C PRO A 200 -6.74 -2.60 6.92
N HIS A 201 -5.43 -2.77 7.07
CA HIS A 201 -4.71 -3.89 6.43
C HIS A 201 -5.01 -5.26 7.08
N VAL A 202 -5.34 -5.29 8.36
CA VAL A 202 -5.81 -6.50 9.04
C VAL A 202 -7.24 -6.80 8.59
N GLU A 203 -8.11 -5.80 8.58
CA GLU A 203 -9.49 -5.91 8.08
C GLU A 203 -9.54 -6.40 6.63
N MET A 204 -8.63 -5.88 5.77
CA MET A 204 -8.44 -6.37 4.41
C MET A 204 -8.09 -7.86 4.37
N THR A 205 -7.25 -8.33 5.31
CA THR A 205 -6.88 -9.75 5.40
C THR A 205 -8.08 -10.60 5.82
N LEU A 206 -8.82 -10.16 6.83
CA LEU A 206 -10.02 -10.85 7.31
C LEU A 206 -11.10 -10.92 6.23
N ALA A 207 -11.34 -9.80 5.53
CA ALA A 207 -12.28 -9.74 4.41
C ALA A 207 -11.85 -10.65 3.25
N SER A 208 -10.54 -10.72 2.95
CA SER A 208 -10.01 -11.62 1.92
C SER A 208 -10.19 -13.09 2.31
N LEU A 209 -9.95 -13.46 3.57
CA LEU A 209 -10.17 -14.81 4.10
C LEU A 209 -11.66 -15.18 4.03
N ALA A 210 -12.54 -14.31 4.53
CA ALA A 210 -13.98 -14.53 4.50
C ALA A 210 -14.50 -14.66 3.06
N GLY A 211 -14.03 -13.80 2.14
CA GLY A 211 -14.35 -13.86 0.71
C GLY A 211 -13.90 -15.17 0.05
N ALA A 212 -12.81 -15.75 0.53
CA ALA A 212 -12.32 -17.07 0.10
C ALA A 212 -13.01 -18.24 0.84
N GLY A 213 -14.04 -17.98 1.63
CA GLY A 213 -14.85 -18.98 2.31
C GLY A 213 -14.23 -19.56 3.57
N ILE A 214 -13.29 -18.85 4.19
CA ILE A 214 -12.74 -19.21 5.49
C ILE A 214 -13.66 -18.69 6.59
N ASP A 215 -14.08 -19.60 7.48
CA ASP A 215 -14.84 -19.24 8.67
C ASP A 215 -13.90 -18.63 9.73
N LEU A 216 -14.31 -17.49 10.26
CA LEU A 216 -13.56 -16.75 11.27
C LEU A 216 -14.50 -15.98 12.20
N GLU A 217 -14.09 -15.81 13.44
CA GLU A 217 -14.83 -15.06 14.45
C GLU A 217 -13.91 -14.04 15.14
N VAL A 218 -14.43 -12.86 15.41
CA VAL A 218 -13.77 -11.89 16.29
C VAL A 218 -14.10 -12.25 17.72
N VAL A 219 -13.07 -12.50 18.54
CA VAL A 219 -13.24 -12.87 19.95
C VAL A 219 -13.05 -11.62 20.79
N ASP A 220 -14.12 -11.13 21.38
CA ASP A 220 -14.08 -10.04 22.37
C ASP A 220 -13.95 -10.65 23.78
N GLU A 221 -12.73 -10.72 24.30
CA GLU A 221 -12.47 -11.18 25.65
C GLU A 221 -12.68 -10.09 26.73
N GLY A 222 -13.16 -8.90 26.33
CA GLY A 222 -13.30 -7.75 27.24
C GLY A 222 -11.97 -7.24 27.79
N ARG A 223 -10.84 -7.65 27.17
CA ARG A 223 -9.50 -7.20 27.54
C ARG A 223 -9.11 -5.98 26.72
N ALA A 224 -8.91 -4.86 27.37
CA ALA A 224 -8.39 -3.69 26.71
C ALA A 224 -7.02 -4.01 26.04
N ASN A 225 -6.85 -3.58 24.80
CA ASN A 225 -5.62 -3.74 24.02
C ASN A 225 -5.23 -5.21 23.69
N LEU A 226 -6.19 -6.12 23.55
CA LEU A 226 -5.95 -7.45 22.99
C LEU A 226 -7.00 -7.72 21.92
N SER A 227 -6.56 -7.77 20.67
CA SER A 227 -7.41 -8.22 19.56
C SER A 227 -7.15 -9.70 19.30
N THR A 228 -8.20 -10.51 19.27
CA THR A 228 -8.12 -11.96 19.06
C THR A 228 -9.13 -12.38 18.00
N TRP A 229 -8.72 -13.25 17.11
CA TRP A 229 -9.55 -13.88 16.07
C TRP A 229 -9.45 -15.38 16.19
N HIS A 230 -10.58 -16.05 16.10
CA HIS A 230 -10.67 -17.51 16.02
C HIS A 230 -10.83 -17.88 14.55
N ILE A 231 -9.87 -18.65 14.01
CA ILE A 231 -9.82 -19.05 12.60
C ILE A 231 -10.02 -20.56 12.55
N PHE A 232 -10.99 -20.99 11.73
CA PHE A 232 -11.28 -22.40 11.53
C PHE A 232 -10.49 -22.96 10.35
N PRO A 233 -9.97 -24.21 10.48
CA PRO A 233 -9.15 -24.81 9.44
C PRO A 233 -9.98 -25.12 8.19
N SER A 234 -9.55 -24.61 7.06
CA SER A 234 -10.15 -24.87 5.76
C SER A 234 -9.19 -24.44 4.65
N ARG A 235 -9.31 -25.03 3.48
CA ARG A 235 -8.64 -24.48 2.29
C ARG A 235 -9.48 -23.34 1.72
N PRO A 236 -8.85 -22.22 1.31
CA PRO A 236 -9.54 -21.17 0.58
C PRO A 236 -10.20 -21.72 -0.68
N ARG A 237 -11.33 -21.18 -1.05
CA ARG A 237 -12.01 -21.51 -2.32
C ARG A 237 -11.32 -20.76 -3.45
N GLY A 238 -11.06 -21.49 -4.56
CA GLY A 238 -10.67 -20.85 -5.80
C GLY A 238 -11.85 -20.17 -6.50
N GLY A 239 -11.56 -19.38 -7.54
CA GLY A 239 -12.58 -18.68 -8.31
C GLY A 239 -12.11 -17.35 -8.90
N ASP A 240 -13.06 -16.52 -9.32
CA ASP A 240 -12.78 -15.18 -9.86
C ASP A 240 -12.61 -14.16 -8.73
N ILE A 241 -11.49 -13.46 -8.73
CA ILE A 241 -11.14 -12.41 -7.76
C ILE A 241 -10.92 -11.11 -8.53
N THR A 242 -11.63 -10.04 -8.16
CA THR A 242 -11.39 -8.71 -8.72
C THR A 242 -10.63 -7.85 -7.73
N VAL A 243 -9.52 -7.27 -8.20
CA VAL A 243 -8.68 -6.36 -7.42
C VAL A 243 -9.14 -4.92 -7.67
N GLU A 244 -9.47 -4.20 -6.60
CA GLU A 244 -9.81 -2.79 -6.64
C GLU A 244 -8.60 -1.93 -7.05
N PRO A 245 -8.79 -0.72 -7.63
CA PRO A 245 -7.72 0.26 -7.81
C PRO A 245 -6.98 0.53 -6.51
N ASP A 246 -5.68 0.85 -6.57
CA ASP A 246 -4.90 1.19 -5.37
C ASP A 246 -5.22 2.61 -4.88
N LEU A 247 -6.09 2.70 -3.89
CA LEU A 247 -6.56 4.00 -3.37
C LEU A 247 -5.45 4.77 -2.64
N SER A 248 -4.44 4.10 -2.12
CA SER A 248 -3.28 4.77 -1.53
C SER A 248 -2.42 5.43 -2.62
N ASN A 249 -2.24 4.74 -3.75
CA ASN A 249 -1.51 5.26 -4.91
C ASN A 249 -2.32 6.28 -5.75
N ALA A 250 -3.63 6.37 -5.55
CA ALA A 250 -4.45 7.46 -6.08
C ALA A 250 -4.08 8.82 -5.43
N GLY A 251 -3.54 8.81 -4.21
CA GLY A 251 -3.23 9.99 -3.42
C GLY A 251 -2.45 11.09 -4.15
N PRO A 252 -1.31 10.80 -4.83
CA PRO A 252 -0.55 11.81 -5.57
C PRO A 252 -1.38 12.55 -6.63
N PHE A 253 -2.28 11.86 -7.33
CA PHE A 253 -3.14 12.46 -8.35
C PHE A 253 -4.24 13.32 -7.73
N LEU A 254 -4.83 12.88 -6.61
CA LEU A 254 -5.77 13.69 -5.81
C LEU A 254 -5.05 14.93 -5.23
N ALA A 255 -3.81 14.77 -4.78
CA ALA A 255 -2.97 15.88 -4.33
C ALA A 255 -2.70 16.89 -5.44
N ALA A 256 -2.53 16.44 -6.68
CA ALA A 256 -2.38 17.34 -7.82
C ALA A 256 -3.60 18.25 -7.99
N ALA A 257 -4.82 17.71 -7.90
CA ALA A 257 -6.03 18.54 -7.91
C ALA A 257 -6.05 19.52 -6.73
N MET A 258 -5.70 19.05 -5.52
CA MET A 258 -5.65 19.91 -4.32
C MET A 258 -4.74 21.11 -4.48
N VAL A 259 -3.49 20.90 -4.91
CA VAL A 259 -2.48 21.98 -4.93
C VAL A 259 -2.58 22.89 -6.15
N THR A 260 -3.14 22.41 -7.27
CA THR A 260 -3.30 23.21 -8.50
C THR A 260 -4.64 23.93 -8.58
N GLY A 261 -5.61 23.60 -7.73
CA GLY A 261 -6.98 24.12 -7.83
C GLY A 261 -7.77 23.48 -8.96
N GLY A 262 -7.42 22.27 -9.32
CA GLY A 262 -7.95 21.52 -10.44
C GLY A 262 -8.95 20.44 -10.05
N ARG A 263 -9.19 19.54 -11.00
CA ARG A 263 -10.11 18.39 -10.84
C ARG A 263 -9.42 17.11 -11.29
N VAL A 264 -9.56 16.06 -10.50
CA VAL A 264 -9.12 14.71 -10.86
C VAL A 264 -10.25 13.72 -10.59
N ARG A 265 -10.48 12.83 -11.57
CA ARG A 265 -11.38 11.68 -11.45
C ARG A 265 -10.56 10.40 -11.39
N ILE A 266 -10.88 9.55 -10.44
CA ILE A 266 -10.34 8.17 -10.31
C ILE A 266 -11.49 7.19 -10.59
N PRO A 267 -11.51 6.51 -11.75
CA PRO A 267 -12.55 5.53 -12.08
C PRO A 267 -12.56 4.34 -11.12
N ALA A 268 -13.69 3.65 -11.08
CA ALA A 268 -13.89 2.42 -10.32
C ALA A 268 -13.51 2.52 -8.82
N TRP A 269 -13.56 3.73 -8.24
CA TRP A 269 -13.42 3.89 -6.79
C TRP A 269 -14.57 3.16 -6.09
N PRO A 270 -14.31 2.18 -5.21
CA PRO A 270 -15.38 1.38 -4.63
C PRO A 270 -16.23 2.19 -3.64
N GLY A 271 -17.53 1.89 -3.59
CA GLY A 271 -18.46 2.51 -2.63
C GLY A 271 -18.18 2.10 -1.19
N ALA A 272 -17.67 0.87 -1.00
CA ALA A 272 -17.23 0.32 0.29
C ALA A 272 -15.94 -0.48 0.07
N THR A 273 -14.95 -0.30 0.94
CA THR A 273 -13.64 -0.95 0.82
C THR A 273 -12.94 -1.02 2.18
N THR A 274 -12.02 -1.96 2.30
CA THR A 274 -11.09 -2.06 3.43
C THR A 274 -9.77 -1.30 3.18
N GLN A 275 -9.61 -0.67 2.03
CA GLN A 275 -8.38 0.07 1.73
C GLN A 275 -8.29 1.36 2.56
N ALA A 276 -7.19 1.53 3.31
CA ALA A 276 -6.88 2.75 4.06
C ALA A 276 -6.93 4.03 3.20
N GLY A 277 -6.67 3.88 1.89
CA GLY A 277 -6.71 4.99 0.93
C GLY A 277 -8.09 5.65 0.76
N ASP A 278 -9.19 5.00 1.16
CA ASP A 278 -10.52 5.62 1.16
C ASP A 278 -10.60 6.83 2.10
N ALA A 279 -9.72 6.91 3.10
CA ALA A 279 -9.60 8.05 4.01
C ALA A 279 -9.28 9.37 3.29
N TRP A 280 -8.80 9.36 2.05
CA TRP A 280 -8.62 10.57 1.25
C TRP A 280 -9.89 11.41 1.18
N ARG A 281 -11.06 10.78 1.07
CA ARG A 281 -12.35 11.49 1.04
C ARG A 281 -12.55 12.35 2.28
N ALA A 282 -12.31 11.80 3.45
CA ALA A 282 -12.47 12.52 4.71
C ALA A 282 -11.36 13.55 4.95
N LEU A 283 -10.10 13.18 4.68
CA LEU A 283 -8.94 14.04 4.91
C LEU A 283 -8.98 15.27 4.03
N LEU A 284 -9.15 15.08 2.70
CA LEU A 284 -9.12 16.19 1.75
C LEU A 284 -10.41 17.02 1.81
N GLY A 285 -11.56 16.39 2.12
CA GLY A 285 -12.80 17.12 2.39
C GLY A 285 -12.67 18.11 3.56
N ARG A 286 -12.02 17.71 4.66
CA ARG A 286 -11.69 18.59 5.80
C ARG A 286 -10.75 19.72 5.43
N MET A 287 -9.94 19.55 4.38
CA MET A 287 -9.05 20.57 3.84
C MET A 287 -9.70 21.41 2.71
N GLY A 288 -11.01 21.28 2.50
CA GLY A 288 -11.78 22.12 1.59
C GLY A 288 -11.92 21.61 0.16
N ALA A 289 -11.56 20.33 -0.11
CA ALA A 289 -11.88 19.71 -1.39
C ALA A 289 -13.39 19.46 -1.53
N THR A 290 -13.90 19.62 -2.75
CA THR A 290 -15.21 19.11 -3.14
C THR A 290 -15.05 17.70 -3.68
N ILE A 291 -15.78 16.74 -3.10
CA ILE A 291 -15.63 15.31 -3.44
C ILE A 291 -17.00 14.74 -3.79
N THR A 292 -17.07 14.06 -4.93
CA THR A 292 -18.24 13.31 -5.38
C THR A 292 -17.85 11.87 -5.65
N LEU A 293 -18.61 10.93 -5.12
CA LEU A 293 -18.50 9.51 -5.43
C LEU A 293 -19.79 9.08 -6.13
N ASP A 294 -19.67 8.54 -7.33
CA ASP A 294 -20.76 8.02 -8.14
C ASP A 294 -20.42 6.63 -8.69
N GLU A 295 -21.29 6.06 -9.53
CA GLU A 295 -21.11 4.72 -10.10
C GLU A 295 -19.86 4.61 -11.01
N GLU A 296 -19.36 5.74 -11.54
CA GLU A 296 -18.17 5.79 -12.40
C GLU A 296 -16.86 5.98 -11.63
N GLY A 297 -16.92 6.35 -10.33
CA GLY A 297 -15.75 6.54 -9.49
C GLY A 297 -15.77 7.80 -8.64
N LEU A 298 -14.60 8.19 -8.14
CA LEU A 298 -14.40 9.36 -7.29
C LEU A 298 -13.92 10.56 -8.11
N THR A 299 -14.60 11.69 -7.95
CA THR A 299 -14.13 12.97 -8.48
C THR A 299 -13.79 13.91 -7.33
N LEU A 300 -12.59 14.51 -7.37
CA LEU A 300 -12.12 15.51 -6.42
C LEU A 300 -11.81 16.82 -7.17
N SER A 301 -12.35 17.93 -6.66
CA SER A 301 -11.96 19.29 -7.05
C SER A 301 -11.28 19.97 -5.88
N GLY A 302 -10.05 20.41 -6.09
CA GLY A 302 -9.21 21.04 -5.08
C GLY A 302 -9.31 22.58 -5.09
N PRO A 303 -9.05 23.25 -3.96
CA PRO A 303 -9.13 24.71 -3.85
C PRO A 303 -7.88 25.45 -4.35
N GLY A 304 -6.76 24.76 -4.59
CA GLY A 304 -5.47 25.34 -4.96
C GLY A 304 -4.58 25.72 -3.77
N ALA A 305 -3.28 25.72 -3.97
CA ALA A 305 -2.27 26.04 -2.97
C ALA A 305 -2.55 27.39 -2.28
N GLY A 306 -2.44 27.44 -0.96
CA GLY A 306 -2.73 28.61 -0.14
C GLY A 306 -4.21 28.88 0.14
N ASN A 307 -5.14 28.19 -0.53
CA ASN A 307 -6.59 28.42 -0.39
C ASN A 307 -7.31 27.37 0.48
N TYR A 308 -6.58 26.55 1.20
CA TYR A 308 -7.15 25.55 2.12
C TYR A 308 -6.41 25.56 3.46
N PRO A 309 -7.13 25.22 4.57
CA PRO A 309 -6.52 25.18 5.89
C PRO A 309 -5.59 23.96 6.02
N GLY A 310 -4.65 24.04 6.94
CA GLY A 310 -3.95 22.89 7.45
C GLY A 310 -4.89 21.95 8.21
N ILE A 311 -4.38 20.78 8.57
CA ILE A 311 -5.17 19.74 9.22
C ILE A 311 -4.52 19.27 10.52
N LYS A 312 -5.34 19.01 11.53
CA LYS A 312 -4.95 18.21 12.69
C LYS A 312 -5.59 16.83 12.55
N ALA A 313 -4.76 15.79 12.38
CA ALA A 313 -5.23 14.43 12.14
C ALA A 313 -4.35 13.39 12.83
N THR A 314 -4.99 12.38 13.44
CA THR A 314 -4.32 11.14 13.77
C THR A 314 -4.31 10.25 12.54
N MET A 315 -3.14 9.74 12.19
CA MET A 315 -2.88 8.95 10.98
C MET A 315 -2.56 7.48 11.32
N ALA A 316 -2.82 7.04 12.55
CA ALA A 316 -2.46 5.71 13.03
C ALA A 316 -3.00 4.58 12.14
N GLU A 317 -4.23 4.74 11.64
CA GLU A 317 -4.90 3.78 10.76
C GLU A 317 -4.48 3.90 9.29
N VAL A 318 -3.94 5.04 8.89
CA VAL A 318 -3.70 5.40 7.48
C VAL A 318 -2.30 6.00 7.27
N GLY A 319 -1.33 5.53 8.05
CA GLY A 319 0.04 6.06 8.09
C GLY A 319 0.71 6.16 6.74
N GLU A 320 0.46 5.22 5.83
CA GLU A 320 1.03 5.23 4.50
C GLU A 320 0.61 6.43 3.63
N LEU A 321 -0.48 7.13 3.99
CA LEU A 321 -0.93 8.33 3.27
C LEU A 321 -0.13 9.59 3.67
N THR A 322 0.63 9.52 4.75
CA THR A 322 1.34 10.66 5.34
C THR A 322 2.26 11.40 4.37
N PRO A 323 3.10 10.78 3.53
CA PRO A 323 3.97 11.53 2.64
C PRO A 323 3.21 12.41 1.65
N THR A 324 2.16 11.90 1.03
CA THR A 324 1.29 12.68 0.13
C THR A 324 0.56 13.79 0.88
N LEU A 325 0.01 13.50 2.07
CA LEU A 325 -0.67 14.50 2.89
C LEU A 325 0.29 15.60 3.35
N ALA A 326 1.53 15.25 3.69
CA ALA A 326 2.57 16.21 4.08
C ALA A 326 2.91 17.18 2.93
N ALA A 327 2.95 16.69 1.68
CA ALA A 327 3.14 17.54 0.52
C ALA A 327 1.98 18.56 0.37
N ILE A 328 0.74 18.11 0.55
CA ILE A 328 -0.45 18.98 0.55
C ILE A 328 -0.36 20.00 1.70
N CYS A 329 -0.01 19.55 2.90
CA CYS A 329 0.12 20.41 4.10
C CYS A 329 1.20 21.50 3.93
N ALA A 330 2.24 21.27 3.14
CA ALA A 330 3.28 22.27 2.88
C ALA A 330 2.75 23.50 2.15
N TYR A 331 1.62 23.36 1.44
CA TYR A 331 0.94 24.45 0.71
C TYR A 331 -0.37 24.91 1.36
N ALA A 332 -0.68 24.48 2.56
CA ALA A 332 -1.86 24.93 3.29
C ALA A 332 -1.73 26.41 3.73
N SER A 333 -2.81 27.04 4.12
CA SER A 333 -2.80 28.43 4.65
C SER A 333 -2.50 28.51 6.15
N THR A 334 -2.60 27.41 6.87
CA THR A 334 -2.36 27.31 8.32
C THR A 334 -1.56 26.06 8.66
N PRO A 335 -0.93 25.99 9.86
CA PRO A 335 -0.16 24.83 10.27
C PRO A 335 -0.96 23.53 10.33
N SER A 336 -0.30 22.40 10.09
CA SER A 336 -0.84 21.04 10.17
C SER A 336 -0.12 20.23 11.24
N HIS A 337 -0.84 19.32 11.91
CA HIS A 337 -0.29 18.38 12.87
C HIS A 337 -0.78 16.97 12.54
N LEU A 338 0.15 16.10 12.15
CA LEU A 338 -0.08 14.69 11.82
C LEU A 338 0.53 13.83 12.93
N SER A 339 -0.27 13.04 13.63
CA SER A 339 0.14 12.26 14.81
C SER A 339 -0.20 10.78 14.68
N GLY A 340 0.27 9.95 15.63
CA GLY A 340 0.00 8.50 15.66
C GLY A 340 0.81 7.69 14.64
N ILE A 341 1.91 8.20 14.13
CA ILE A 341 2.67 7.63 13.02
C ILE A 341 4.14 7.29 13.34
N ALA A 342 4.47 7.10 14.60
CA ALA A 342 5.83 6.70 15.01
C ALA A 342 6.33 5.44 14.29
N HIS A 343 5.42 4.50 13.96
CA HIS A 343 5.72 3.27 13.24
C HIS A 343 6.28 3.49 11.82
N LEU A 344 6.08 4.67 11.21
CA LEU A 344 6.63 5.00 9.89
C LEU A 344 8.16 5.12 9.88
N ARG A 345 8.81 5.20 11.05
CA ARG A 345 10.27 5.19 11.16
C ARG A 345 10.88 3.85 10.75
N GLY A 346 10.13 2.74 10.86
CA GLY A 346 10.54 1.39 10.47
C GLY A 346 10.09 0.93 9.08
N HIS A 347 9.65 1.85 8.21
CA HIS A 347 9.23 1.53 6.85
C HIS A 347 10.42 1.39 5.88
N GLU A 348 10.27 1.77 4.60
CA GLU A 348 11.32 1.74 3.59
C GLU A 348 12.48 2.69 3.95
N THR A 349 12.16 3.77 4.63
CA THR A 349 13.06 4.74 5.28
C THR A 349 12.39 5.24 6.55
N ASP A 350 13.12 5.96 7.41
CA ASP A 350 12.49 6.79 8.45
C ASP A 350 11.76 7.95 7.76
N ARG A 351 10.46 7.72 7.48
CA ARG A 351 9.64 8.68 6.73
C ARG A 351 9.44 9.99 7.48
N LEU A 352 9.45 9.99 8.81
CA LEU A 352 9.28 11.22 9.60
C LEU A 352 10.49 12.13 9.42
N ALA A 353 11.68 11.57 9.65
CA ALA A 353 12.93 12.29 9.44
C ALA A 353 13.13 12.74 8.00
N ALA A 354 12.77 11.87 7.01
CA ALA A 354 12.86 12.19 5.60
C ALA A 354 11.94 13.36 5.21
N LEU A 355 10.66 13.33 5.60
CA LEU A 355 9.70 14.41 5.30
C LEU A 355 10.12 15.74 5.90
N VAL A 356 10.55 15.75 7.17
CA VAL A 356 11.06 16.97 7.81
C VAL A 356 12.28 17.51 7.09
N THR A 357 13.22 16.63 6.73
CA THR A 357 14.44 17.01 6.02
C THR A 357 14.12 17.63 4.66
N GLU A 358 13.24 17.01 3.88
CA GLU A 358 12.97 17.45 2.50
C GLU A 358 12.07 18.69 2.44
N ILE A 359 11.08 18.82 3.36
CA ILE A 359 10.30 20.07 3.47
C ILE A 359 11.21 21.24 3.83
N ASN A 360 12.10 21.05 4.84
CA ASN A 360 13.03 22.12 5.25
C ASN A 360 14.09 22.41 4.19
N ARG A 361 14.55 21.41 3.43
CA ARG A 361 15.45 21.57 2.26
C ARG A 361 14.84 22.44 1.18
N ALA A 362 13.53 22.32 0.93
CA ALA A 362 12.80 23.15 -0.02
C ALA A 362 12.43 24.54 0.53
N GLY A 363 12.87 24.92 1.74
CA GLY A 363 12.60 26.23 2.36
C GLY A 363 11.33 26.29 3.21
N GLY A 364 10.60 25.18 3.32
CA GLY A 364 9.46 25.05 4.22
C GLY A 364 9.87 25.01 5.70
N ARG A 365 8.93 24.71 6.58
CA ARG A 365 9.17 24.47 7.99
C ARG A 365 8.40 23.25 8.46
N ALA A 366 9.11 22.20 8.81
CA ALA A 366 8.58 21.01 9.45
C ALA A 366 9.42 20.61 10.64
N GLU A 367 8.78 20.02 11.64
CA GLU A 367 9.40 19.55 12.88
C GLU A 367 8.82 18.17 13.22
N GLU A 368 9.68 17.26 13.68
CA GLU A 368 9.22 15.97 14.21
C GLU A 368 8.63 16.15 15.60
N THR A 369 7.59 15.38 15.90
CA THR A 369 7.14 15.12 17.27
C THR A 369 7.50 13.69 17.66
N GLU A 370 7.22 13.28 18.88
CA GLU A 370 7.46 11.92 19.35
C GLU A 370 6.79 10.89 18.44
N ASP A 371 5.56 11.16 18.00
CA ASP A 371 4.72 10.25 17.23
C ASP A 371 4.26 10.81 15.87
N GLY A 372 4.87 11.91 15.37
CA GLY A 372 4.37 12.53 14.15
C GLY A 372 5.16 13.73 13.65
N LEU A 373 4.44 14.66 13.00
CA LEU A 373 4.99 15.86 12.34
C LEU A 373 4.13 17.09 12.60
N ILE A 374 4.79 18.25 12.74
CA ILE A 374 4.16 19.56 12.61
C ILE A 374 4.73 20.24 11.37
N ILE A 375 3.85 20.67 10.46
CA ILE A 375 4.21 21.35 9.22
C ILE A 375 3.64 22.77 9.27
N THR A 376 4.52 23.77 9.22
CA THR A 376 4.16 25.19 9.16
C THR A 376 4.40 25.69 7.73
N PRO A 377 3.36 26.02 6.97
CA PRO A 377 3.50 26.47 5.58
C PRO A 377 4.40 27.68 5.44
N ARG A 378 5.28 27.64 4.45
CA ARG A 378 6.15 28.74 4.03
C ARG A 378 6.35 28.65 2.52
N PRO A 379 6.65 29.75 1.83
CA PRO A 379 7.02 29.71 0.43
C PRO A 379 8.20 28.75 0.20
N LEU A 380 7.98 27.77 -0.66
CA LEU A 380 9.01 26.81 -1.05
C LEU A 380 9.85 27.36 -2.21
N HIS A 381 11.05 26.82 -2.39
CA HIS A 381 11.98 27.17 -3.48
C HIS A 381 12.56 25.93 -4.16
N ALA A 382 13.26 26.14 -5.26
CA ALA A 382 13.95 25.08 -6.01
C ALA A 382 14.84 24.23 -5.08
N ALA A 383 14.69 22.91 -5.18
CA ALA A 383 15.47 21.95 -4.39
C ALA A 383 15.49 20.58 -5.07
N GLN A 384 16.54 19.82 -4.81
CA GLN A 384 16.57 18.39 -5.13
C GLN A 384 16.03 17.61 -3.94
N ILE A 385 14.87 16.96 -4.14
CA ILE A 385 14.22 16.10 -3.15
C ILE A 385 14.83 14.70 -3.26
N ARG A 386 15.19 14.11 -2.14
CA ARG A 386 15.66 12.74 -2.05
C ARG A 386 14.49 11.79 -1.88
N SER A 387 14.49 10.73 -2.66
CA SER A 387 13.48 9.67 -2.60
C SER A 387 13.78 8.62 -1.51
N TYR A 388 15.03 8.48 -1.09
CA TYR A 388 15.45 7.43 -0.12
C TYR A 388 15.07 6.01 -0.56
N ALA A 389 15.04 5.74 -1.88
CA ALA A 389 14.52 4.51 -2.47
C ALA A 389 13.07 4.18 -2.04
N ASP A 390 12.32 5.19 -1.60
CA ASP A 390 10.92 5.09 -1.19
C ASP A 390 10.01 5.79 -2.22
N HIS A 391 9.15 5.00 -2.85
CA HIS A 391 8.21 5.47 -3.87
C HIS A 391 7.29 6.60 -3.38
N ARG A 392 6.94 6.63 -2.08
CA ARG A 392 6.08 7.67 -1.51
C ARG A 392 6.83 8.98 -1.29
N MET A 393 8.13 8.92 -1.01
CA MET A 393 8.99 10.10 -0.97
C MET A 393 9.24 10.65 -2.38
N ALA A 394 9.36 9.78 -3.38
CA ALA A 394 9.47 10.22 -4.77
C ALA A 394 8.19 10.95 -5.24
N THR A 395 7.02 10.39 -4.97
CA THR A 395 5.74 11.05 -5.31
C THR A 395 5.49 12.32 -4.48
N PHE A 396 5.94 12.38 -3.22
CA PHE A 396 5.97 13.61 -2.43
C PHE A 396 6.71 14.73 -3.17
N GLY A 397 7.92 14.45 -3.68
CA GLY A 397 8.70 15.39 -4.47
C GLY A 397 8.00 15.82 -5.77
N ALA A 398 7.35 14.87 -6.46
CA ALA A 398 6.58 15.19 -7.67
C ALA A 398 5.43 16.16 -7.39
N ILE A 399 4.73 16.01 -6.26
CA ILE A 399 3.64 16.91 -5.84
C ILE A 399 4.19 18.31 -5.55
N LEU A 400 5.34 18.42 -4.87
CA LEU A 400 5.96 19.72 -4.61
C LEU A 400 6.30 20.46 -5.92
N GLY A 401 6.74 19.73 -6.94
CA GLY A 401 7.09 20.28 -8.25
C GLY A 401 5.93 20.93 -8.99
N LEU A 402 4.68 20.51 -8.74
CA LEU A 402 3.51 21.09 -9.41
C LEU A 402 3.33 22.57 -9.16
N VAL A 403 3.76 23.08 -8.00
CA VAL A 403 3.52 24.47 -7.57
C VAL A 403 4.82 25.22 -7.31
N THR A 404 5.95 24.51 -7.11
CA THR A 404 7.26 25.11 -6.85
C THR A 404 8.20 24.87 -8.03
N PRO A 405 8.59 25.92 -8.78
CA PRO A 405 9.53 25.80 -9.89
C PRO A 405 10.90 25.26 -9.44
N GLY A 406 11.51 24.39 -10.25
CA GLY A 406 12.87 23.91 -10.05
C GLY A 406 13.02 22.80 -9.00
N ILE A 407 11.94 22.18 -8.57
CA ILE A 407 12.00 20.92 -7.80
C ILE A 407 12.47 19.80 -8.73
N THR A 408 13.39 18.98 -8.24
CA THR A 408 13.82 17.73 -8.89
C THR A 408 13.75 16.57 -7.89
N VAL A 409 13.59 15.34 -8.37
CA VAL A 409 13.63 14.12 -7.56
C VAL A 409 14.85 13.29 -7.98
N ASP A 410 15.65 12.84 -7.04
CA ASP A 410 16.90 12.12 -7.30
C ASP A 410 16.68 10.77 -7.99
N ASP A 411 15.65 10.04 -7.60
CA ASP A 411 15.26 8.76 -8.20
C ASP A 411 13.74 8.60 -8.24
N ILE A 412 13.13 9.01 -9.34
CA ILE A 412 11.70 8.80 -9.58
C ILE A 412 11.38 7.36 -9.99
N ALA A 413 12.35 6.63 -10.54
CA ALA A 413 12.16 5.25 -10.99
C ALA A 413 11.83 4.28 -9.84
N CYS A 414 12.14 4.64 -8.59
CA CYS A 414 11.75 3.85 -7.42
C CYS A 414 10.21 3.75 -7.26
N THR A 415 9.42 4.62 -7.92
CA THR A 415 7.95 4.49 -7.99
C THR A 415 7.50 3.20 -8.68
N SER A 416 8.34 2.61 -9.54
CA SER A 416 8.05 1.35 -10.24
C SER A 416 7.78 0.17 -9.32
N LYS A 417 8.14 0.27 -8.06
CA LYS A 417 7.83 -0.70 -7.01
C LYS A 417 6.32 -0.95 -6.85
N THR A 418 5.51 0.08 -7.00
CA THR A 418 4.05 0.02 -6.78
C THR A 418 3.24 0.72 -7.87
N LEU A 419 3.87 1.55 -8.67
CA LEU A 419 3.25 2.35 -9.72
C LEU A 419 4.24 2.48 -10.90
N PRO A 420 4.46 1.39 -11.67
CA PRO A 420 5.55 1.30 -12.66
C PRO A 420 5.44 2.32 -13.79
N THR A 421 4.23 2.84 -14.08
CA THR A 421 3.98 3.83 -15.12
C THR A 421 3.79 5.25 -14.60
N PHE A 422 4.24 5.54 -13.35
CA PHE A 422 4.01 6.82 -12.69
C PHE A 422 4.42 8.02 -13.53
N GLU A 423 5.62 8.00 -14.11
CA GLU A 423 6.11 9.14 -14.93
C GLU A 423 5.20 9.41 -16.13
N ALA A 424 4.75 8.35 -16.83
CA ALA A 424 3.84 8.50 -17.97
C ALA A 424 2.46 8.98 -17.52
N MET A 425 1.92 8.45 -16.41
CA MET A 425 0.64 8.89 -15.83
C MET A 425 0.72 10.35 -15.38
N TRP A 426 1.84 10.77 -14.78
CA TRP A 426 2.07 12.15 -14.34
C TRP A 426 2.20 13.11 -15.51
N ALA A 427 2.89 12.72 -16.56
CA ALA A 427 2.96 13.51 -17.80
C ALA A 427 1.58 13.64 -18.48
N SER A 428 0.80 12.55 -18.50
CA SER A 428 -0.57 12.56 -19.02
C SER A 428 -1.50 13.48 -18.21
N LEU A 429 -1.40 13.45 -16.88
CA LEU A 429 -2.11 14.37 -15.98
C LEU A 429 -1.86 15.84 -16.35
N MET A 430 -0.62 16.17 -16.73
CA MET A 430 -0.22 17.55 -17.08
C MET A 430 -0.66 17.96 -18.49
N SER A 431 -0.87 17.01 -19.39
CA SER A 431 -1.22 17.27 -20.80
C SER A 431 -2.73 17.22 -21.09
N ALA A 432 -3.56 16.80 -20.16
CA ALA A 432 -5.00 16.58 -20.34
C ALA A 432 -5.83 17.86 -20.62
N HIS A 433 -5.22 19.04 -20.61
CA HIS A 433 -5.86 20.35 -20.86
C HIS A 433 -6.31 20.60 -22.32
N GLY A 434 -6.19 19.62 -23.24
CA GLY A 434 -6.46 19.79 -24.68
C GLY A 434 -7.75 19.16 -25.21
N GLN A 435 -8.50 18.40 -24.43
CA GLN A 435 -9.61 17.58 -24.99
C GLN A 435 -10.99 17.80 -24.39
N GLY A 436 -11.28 18.95 -23.81
CA GLY A 436 -12.57 19.24 -23.17
C GLY A 436 -13.25 20.48 -23.72
N SER A 437 -13.84 20.45 -24.91
CA SER A 437 -15.10 21.09 -25.34
C SER A 437 -15.14 21.37 -26.85
N THR A 438 -15.33 20.35 -27.64
CA THR A 438 -16.02 20.55 -28.92
C THR A 438 -17.51 20.53 -28.58
N GLN A 439 -18.03 21.69 -28.16
CA GLN A 439 -19.47 21.92 -28.20
C GLN A 439 -19.89 21.78 -29.68
N ALA A 440 -20.73 20.81 -29.96
CA ALA A 440 -21.46 20.74 -31.22
C ALA A 440 -22.25 22.04 -31.37
N ALA A 441 -21.95 22.78 -32.43
CA ALA A 441 -22.74 23.95 -32.85
C ALA A 441 -24.19 23.48 -33.11
N PRO A 442 -25.21 24.22 -32.72
CA PRO A 442 -26.58 23.89 -33.05
C PRO A 442 -26.78 23.94 -34.57
N ALA A 443 -27.33 22.83 -35.09
CA ALA A 443 -27.74 22.74 -36.47
C ALA A 443 -28.74 23.87 -36.76
N SER A 444 -28.39 24.76 -37.70
CA SER A 444 -29.29 25.77 -38.24
C SER A 444 -30.45 25.08 -38.98
N SER A 445 -31.66 25.36 -38.53
CA SER A 445 -32.90 25.09 -39.20
C SER A 445 -32.85 25.72 -40.61
N ILE A 446 -32.92 24.91 -41.65
CA ILE A 446 -33.26 25.32 -43.02
C ILE A 446 -34.77 25.30 -43.10
N GLU A 447 -35.37 26.48 -43.14
CA GLU A 447 -36.74 26.66 -43.59
C GLU A 447 -36.81 26.27 -45.04
N GLU A 448 -37.69 25.31 -45.37
CA GLU A 448 -38.19 25.12 -46.72
C GLU A 448 -39.42 25.99 -46.91
N GLU A 449 -39.29 27.02 -47.76
CA GLU A 449 -40.41 27.63 -48.47
C GLU A 449 -40.71 26.83 -49.75
N GLN A 450 -41.96 26.46 -49.89
CA GLN A 450 -42.88 26.26 -50.99
C GLN A 450 -43.54 24.90 -51.01
#